data_b30613e9c1d603190f0e34b6290152d8
#
_entry.id   b30613e9c1d603190f0e34b6290152d8
#
_cell.length_a   1.000
_cell.length_b   1.000
_cell.length_c   1.000
_cell.angle_alpha   90.00
_cell.angle_beta   90.00
_cell.angle_gamma   90.00
#
_symmetry.space_group_name_H-M   'P 1'
#
loop_
_entity.id
_entity.type
_entity.pdbx_description
1 polymer ?
#
loop_
_entity_poly.entity_id
_entity_poly.type
_entity_poly.pdbx_seq_one_letter_code
_entity_poly.pdbx_strand_id
1 'polypeptide(L)'
;EWYDCSAHFVWIGERTRQLDGAHVEFLAGVQNPIGVKLGPTASPEEVVALCDRLDPSRQPGRLTFITRMGAGKIREALPTIVEKVTASGVTISSFSVAAMFVCSIVAPLNR
;
A
#
# COMPACT_ATOMS: atom_id res chain seq x y z
N GLU A 1 1.09 -3.29 -22.27
CA GLU A 1 0.59 -2.65 -21.03
C GLU A 1 -0.89 -2.96 -20.84
N TRP A 2 -1.24 -3.36 -19.63
CA TRP A 2 -2.62 -3.74 -19.32
C TRP A 2 -3.22 -2.78 -18.30
N TYR A 3 -4.50 -2.43 -18.49
CA TYR A 3 -5.28 -1.61 -17.58
C TYR A 3 -6.57 -2.35 -17.21
N ASP A 4 -6.97 -2.21 -15.94
CA ASP A 4 -8.32 -2.55 -15.53
C ASP A 4 -9.22 -1.34 -15.86
N CYS A 5 -10.18 -1.51 -16.76
CA CYS A 5 -11.07 -0.44 -17.20
C CYS A 5 -12.33 -0.31 -16.33
N SER A 6 -12.52 -1.17 -15.34
CA SER A 6 -13.66 -1.14 -14.43
C SER A 6 -13.56 -0.02 -13.38
N ALA A 7 -12.34 0.43 -13.08
CA ALA A 7 -12.08 1.49 -12.12
C ALA A 7 -10.78 2.23 -12.46
N HIS A 8 -10.67 3.50 -12.07
CA HIS A 8 -9.43 4.27 -12.19
C HIS A 8 -8.41 3.87 -11.15
N PHE A 9 -8.87 3.54 -9.95
CA PHE A 9 -8.08 3.12 -8.81
C PHE A 9 -8.59 1.77 -8.32
N VAL A 10 -7.72 0.77 -8.28
CA VAL A 10 -8.08 -0.58 -7.85
C VAL A 10 -7.36 -0.92 -6.56
N TRP A 11 -7.99 -1.69 -5.67
CA TRP A 11 -7.39 -2.05 -4.40
C TRP A 11 -7.49 -3.52 -4.07
N ILE A 12 -6.54 -3.97 -3.24
CA ILE A 12 -6.49 -5.31 -2.66
C ILE A 12 -7.00 -5.24 -1.23
N GLY A 13 -7.95 -6.11 -0.89
CA GLY A 13 -8.43 -6.26 0.47
C GLY A 13 -7.36 -6.89 1.38
N GLU A 14 -7.48 -6.70 2.70
CA GLU A 14 -6.53 -7.26 3.64
C GLU A 14 -6.43 -8.78 3.55
N ARG A 15 -7.55 -9.46 3.38
CA ARG A 15 -7.60 -10.94 3.30
C ARG A 15 -6.99 -11.50 2.02
N THR A 16 -6.79 -10.68 1.01
CA THR A 16 -6.33 -11.10 -0.33
C THR A 16 -4.98 -10.50 -0.71
N ARG A 17 -4.24 -9.96 0.25
CA ARG A 17 -2.93 -9.31 0.03
C ARG A 17 -1.73 -10.27 0.12
N GLN A 18 -1.96 -11.57 0.14
CA GLN A 18 -0.87 -12.55 0.12
C GLN A 18 -0.03 -12.40 -1.15
N LEU A 19 1.30 -12.40 -0.99
CA LEU A 19 2.25 -12.18 -2.08
C LEU A 19 2.12 -13.17 -3.22
N ASP A 20 1.77 -14.41 -2.92
CA ASP A 20 1.56 -15.48 -3.87
C ASP A 20 0.09 -15.64 -4.29
N GLY A 21 -0.78 -14.74 -3.83
CA GLY A 21 -2.21 -14.77 -4.13
C GLY A 21 -2.53 -14.20 -5.50
N ALA A 22 -3.66 -14.63 -6.06
CA ALA A 22 -4.12 -14.23 -7.38
C ALA A 22 -4.40 -12.72 -7.50
N HIS A 23 -4.88 -12.09 -6.43
CA HIS A 23 -5.16 -10.65 -6.43
C HIS A 23 -3.90 -9.81 -6.57
N VAL A 24 -2.84 -10.16 -5.84
CA VAL A 24 -1.55 -9.48 -5.94
C VAL A 24 -0.93 -9.69 -7.32
N GLU A 25 -0.97 -10.92 -7.84
CA GLU A 25 -0.47 -11.23 -9.16
C GLU A 25 -1.20 -10.47 -10.25
N PHE A 26 -2.53 -10.43 -10.20
CA PHE A 26 -3.34 -9.68 -11.16
C PHE A 26 -3.00 -8.19 -11.15
N LEU A 27 -2.98 -7.55 -9.98
CA LEU A 27 -2.73 -6.12 -9.88
C LEU A 27 -1.28 -5.74 -10.17
N ALA A 28 -0.33 -6.65 -9.97
CA ALA A 28 1.05 -6.43 -10.38
C ALA A 28 1.18 -6.30 -11.91
N GLY A 29 0.26 -6.92 -12.67
CA GLY A 29 0.24 -6.90 -14.13
C GLY A 29 -0.50 -5.72 -14.75
N VAL A 30 -1.23 -4.91 -13.98
CA VAL A 30 -1.97 -3.75 -14.51
C VAL A 30 -1.25 -2.44 -14.20
N GLN A 31 -1.50 -1.41 -15.02
CA GLN A 31 -0.85 -0.10 -14.91
C GLN A 31 -1.63 0.89 -14.04
N ASN A 32 -2.83 0.54 -13.60
CA ASN A 32 -3.65 1.38 -12.74
C ASN A 32 -2.94 1.73 -11.42
N PRO A 33 -3.21 2.89 -10.82
CA PRO A 33 -2.88 3.13 -9.43
C PRO A 33 -3.54 2.08 -8.53
N ILE A 34 -2.80 1.58 -7.53
CA ILE A 34 -3.18 0.45 -6.70
C ILE A 34 -3.25 0.86 -5.24
N GLY A 35 -4.31 0.45 -4.56
CA GLY A 35 -4.42 0.54 -3.11
C GLY A 35 -4.32 -0.85 -2.46
N VAL A 36 -3.66 -0.94 -1.32
CA VAL A 36 -3.57 -2.17 -0.52
C VAL A 36 -4.03 -1.88 0.89
N LYS A 37 -5.00 -2.62 1.37
CA LYS A 37 -5.50 -2.48 2.74
C LYS A 37 -4.60 -3.26 3.71
N LEU A 38 -4.16 -2.57 4.75
CA LEU A 38 -3.34 -3.13 5.83
C LEU A 38 -4.13 -3.15 7.13
N GLY A 39 -4.36 -4.33 7.66
CA GLY A 39 -4.95 -4.53 8.96
C GLY A 39 -3.91 -4.64 10.09
N PRO A 40 -4.36 -4.91 11.33
CA PRO A 40 -3.48 -4.93 12.50
C PRO A 40 -2.43 -6.04 12.50
N THR A 41 -2.58 -7.03 11.63
CA THR A 41 -1.63 -8.16 11.51
C THR A 41 -0.56 -7.94 10.46
N ALA A 42 -0.59 -6.83 9.73
CA ALA A 42 0.41 -6.53 8.71
C ALA A 42 1.78 -6.25 9.34
N SER A 43 2.81 -6.97 8.89
CA SER A 43 4.17 -6.74 9.32
C SER A 43 4.88 -5.75 8.40
N PRO A 44 5.88 -5.00 8.90
CA PRO A 44 6.69 -4.11 8.05
C PRO A 44 7.35 -4.83 6.88
N GLU A 45 7.80 -6.06 7.09
CA GLU A 45 8.44 -6.90 6.06
C GLU A 45 7.48 -7.24 4.93
N GLU A 46 6.22 -7.57 5.26
CA GLU A 46 5.18 -7.82 4.27
C GLU A 46 4.89 -6.57 3.43
N VAL A 47 4.86 -5.41 4.07
CA VAL A 47 4.61 -4.14 3.37
C VAL A 47 5.73 -3.83 2.37
N VAL A 48 6.98 -4.02 2.77
CA VAL A 48 8.12 -3.86 1.86
C VAL A 48 8.05 -4.85 0.69
N ALA A 49 7.73 -6.10 0.97
CA ALA A 49 7.58 -7.12 -0.06
C ALA A 49 6.45 -6.80 -1.04
N LEU A 50 5.33 -6.22 -0.56
CA LEU A 50 4.26 -5.72 -1.41
C LEU A 50 4.71 -4.56 -2.29
N CYS A 51 5.51 -3.64 -1.77
CA CYS A 51 6.11 -2.57 -2.57
C CYS A 51 6.95 -3.15 -3.71
N ASP A 52 7.79 -4.12 -3.42
CA ASP A 52 8.67 -4.74 -4.41
C ASP A 52 7.89 -5.51 -5.47
N ARG A 53 6.80 -6.14 -5.08
CA ARG A 53 5.96 -6.93 -5.98
C ARG A 53 5.05 -6.07 -6.86
N LEU A 54 4.42 -5.06 -6.28
CA LEU A 54 3.40 -4.25 -6.94
C LEU A 54 3.97 -3.03 -7.65
N ASP A 55 5.08 -2.50 -7.17
CA ASP A 55 5.71 -1.31 -7.73
C ASP A 55 7.24 -1.42 -7.74
N PRO A 56 7.79 -2.38 -8.50
CA PRO A 56 9.24 -2.60 -8.55
C PRO A 56 10.01 -1.39 -9.08
N SER A 57 9.40 -0.60 -9.95
CA SER A 57 10.02 0.62 -10.52
C SER A 57 9.91 1.84 -9.61
N ARG A 58 9.24 1.74 -8.47
CA ARG A 58 9.00 2.86 -7.56
C ARG A 58 8.34 4.05 -8.26
N GLN A 59 7.33 3.78 -9.06
CA GLN A 59 6.62 4.80 -9.82
C GLN A 59 5.81 5.70 -8.89
N PRO A 60 6.05 7.02 -8.88
CA PRO A 60 5.32 7.94 -8.02
C PRO A 60 3.80 7.88 -8.23
N GLY A 61 3.04 7.83 -7.14
CA GLY A 61 1.59 7.82 -7.18
C GLY A 61 0.94 6.48 -7.55
N ARG A 62 1.72 5.43 -7.84
CA ARG A 62 1.17 4.14 -8.21
C ARG A 62 0.60 3.36 -7.03
N LEU A 63 1.32 3.29 -5.92
CA LEU A 63 0.97 2.44 -4.78
C LEU A 63 0.55 3.26 -3.56
N THR A 64 -0.61 2.93 -3.01
CA THR A 64 -1.17 3.52 -1.79
C THR A 64 -1.45 2.42 -0.78
N PHE A 65 -1.00 2.58 0.45
CA PHE A 65 -1.40 1.71 1.56
C PHE A 65 -2.52 2.37 2.37
N ILE A 66 -3.58 1.61 2.60
CA ILE A 66 -4.74 2.05 3.37
C ILE A 66 -4.73 1.30 4.69
N THR A 67 -4.31 1.96 5.76
CA THR A 67 -4.23 1.34 7.08
C THR A 67 -5.58 1.36 7.77
N ARG A 68 -5.99 0.21 8.30
CA ARG A 68 -7.23 0.05 9.04
C ARG A 68 -6.96 -0.82 10.26
N MET A 69 -6.44 -0.22 11.32
CA MET A 69 -5.93 -0.95 12.49
C MET A 69 -6.61 -0.56 13.80
N GLY A 70 -7.45 0.47 13.79
CA GLY A 70 -7.95 1.09 15.00
C GLY A 70 -6.95 2.07 15.62
N ALA A 71 -7.45 3.02 16.42
CA ALA A 71 -6.64 4.15 16.91
C ALA A 71 -5.46 3.74 17.81
N GLY A 72 -5.64 2.73 18.66
CA GLY A 72 -4.57 2.26 19.55
C GLY A 72 -3.47 1.54 18.78
N LYS A 73 -3.88 0.58 17.94
CA LYS A 73 -2.94 -0.25 17.20
C LYS A 73 -2.13 0.53 16.16
N ILE A 74 -2.75 1.51 15.52
CA ILE A 74 -2.08 2.31 14.48
C ILE A 74 -0.91 3.12 15.04
N ARG A 75 -1.03 3.61 16.27
CA ARG A 75 0.03 4.37 16.94
C ARG A 75 1.28 3.54 17.19
N GLU A 76 1.11 2.24 17.42
CA GLU A 76 2.21 1.31 17.65
C GLU A 76 2.81 0.77 16.34
N ALA A 77 1.94 0.39 15.40
CA ALA A 77 2.36 -0.32 14.20
C ALA A 77 2.81 0.59 13.06
N LEU A 78 2.12 1.72 12.84
CA LEU A 78 2.36 2.58 11.69
C LEU A 78 3.78 3.19 11.66
N PRO A 79 4.35 3.72 12.76
CA PRO A 79 5.69 4.28 12.72
C PRO A 79 6.74 3.28 12.24
N THR A 80 6.68 2.05 12.71
CA THR A 80 7.60 0.98 12.30
C THR A 80 7.46 0.63 10.83
N ILE A 81 6.22 0.55 10.33
CA ILE A 81 5.95 0.31 8.91
C ILE A 81 6.50 1.44 8.04
N VAL A 82 6.22 2.69 8.40
CA VAL A 82 6.70 3.87 7.66
C VAL A 82 8.22 3.92 7.62
N GLU A 83 8.87 3.68 8.75
CA GLU A 83 10.33 3.66 8.85
C GLU A 83 10.95 2.60 7.95
N LYS A 84 10.42 1.39 8.00
CA LYS A 84 10.91 0.26 7.19
C LYS A 84 10.72 0.49 5.70
N VAL A 85 9.55 0.98 5.29
CA VAL A 85 9.24 1.26 3.89
C VAL A 85 10.09 2.41 3.37
N THR A 86 10.29 3.46 4.16
CA THR A 86 11.19 4.57 3.79
C THR A 86 12.63 4.10 3.61
N ALA A 87 13.12 3.23 4.50
CA ALA A 87 14.45 2.65 4.41
C ALA A 87 14.64 1.78 3.15
N SER A 88 13.55 1.22 2.60
CA SER A 88 13.59 0.44 1.35
C SER A 88 13.69 1.30 0.07
N GLY A 89 13.77 2.63 0.19
CA GLY A 89 13.88 3.55 -0.94
C GLY A 89 12.55 4.06 -1.48
N VAL A 90 11.44 3.73 -0.83
CA VAL A 90 10.12 4.27 -1.18
C VAL A 90 9.93 5.62 -0.51
N THR A 91 9.61 6.65 -1.27
CA THR A 91 9.24 7.95 -0.71
C THR A 91 7.76 7.95 -0.36
N ILE A 92 7.46 8.26 0.89
CA ILE A 92 6.10 8.19 1.43
C ILE A 92 5.61 9.61 1.76
N SER A 93 4.40 9.94 1.33
CA SER A 93 3.60 10.98 1.95
C SER A 93 2.41 10.30 2.65
N SER A 94 2.23 10.60 3.93
CA SER A 94 1.13 10.02 4.70
C SER A 94 -0.02 11.00 4.82
N PHE A 95 -1.24 10.53 4.59
CA PHE A 95 -2.45 11.27 4.88
C PHE A 95 -3.19 10.58 6.02
N SER A 96 -3.44 11.32 7.10
CA SER A 96 -4.32 10.87 8.16
C SER A 96 -5.69 11.49 7.95
N VAL A 97 -6.69 10.67 7.67
CA VAL A 97 -8.09 11.10 7.69
C VAL A 97 -8.63 10.76 9.07
N ALA A 98 -8.64 11.75 9.95
CA ALA A 98 -8.95 11.59 11.36
C ALA A 98 -10.36 11.02 11.66
N ALA A 99 -11.29 11.13 10.71
CA ALA A 99 -12.68 10.74 10.94
C ALA A 99 -12.97 9.25 10.74
N MET A 100 -12.08 8.48 10.13
CA MET A 100 -12.36 7.09 9.70
C MET A 100 -11.29 6.08 10.09
N PHE A 101 -10.33 6.44 10.93
CA PHE A 101 -9.19 5.56 11.27
C PHE A 101 -8.44 5.00 10.04
N VAL A 102 -8.46 5.73 8.95
CA VAL A 102 -7.77 5.38 7.71
C VAL A 102 -6.58 6.29 7.53
N CYS A 103 -5.41 5.71 7.46
CA CYS A 103 -4.19 6.40 7.05
C CYS A 103 -3.79 5.85 5.67
N SER A 104 -3.64 6.72 4.71
CA SER A 104 -3.13 6.35 3.39
C SER A 104 -1.66 6.75 3.30
N ILE A 105 -0.83 5.82 2.89
CA ILE A 105 0.57 6.06 2.57
C ILE A 105 0.65 6.11 1.05
N VAL A 106 0.97 7.27 0.53
CA VAL A 106 1.04 7.50 -0.91
C VAL A 106 2.45 7.93 -1.27
N ALA A 107 3.04 7.30 -2.27
CA ALA A 107 4.29 7.78 -2.83
C ALA A 107 4.06 9.15 -3.48
N PRO A 108 4.86 10.18 -3.16
CA PRO A 108 4.67 11.49 -3.75
C PRO A 108 4.94 11.45 -5.25
N LEU A 109 4.17 12.25 -5.97
CA LEU A 109 4.45 12.53 -7.36
C LEU A 109 5.76 13.33 -7.41
N ASN A 110 6.81 12.72 -7.92
CA ASN A 110 8.00 13.47 -8.29
C ASN A 110 7.64 14.35 -9.50
N ARG A 111 7.67 15.62 -9.28
CA ARG A 111 7.56 16.60 -10.36
C ARG A 111 8.94 16.91 -10.93
#